data_28dae8150ba27b4374a5a2867cb7dd96
#
_entry.id   28dae8150ba27b4374a5a2867cb7dd96
#
_cell.length_a   1.000
_cell.length_b   1.000
_cell.length_c   1.000
_cell.angle_alpha   90.00
_cell.angle_beta   90.00
_cell.angle_gamma   90.00
#
_symmetry.space_group_name_H-M   'P 1'
#
loop_
_entity.id
_entity.type
_entity.pdbx_description
1 polymer ?
#
loop_
_entity_poly.entity_id
_entity_poly.type
_entity_poly.pdbx_seq_one_letter_code
_entity_poly.pdbx_strand_id
1 'polypeptide(L)'
;VANVETADSGAAILAGNRKVLDARLSDAKFFWENDLRTIRDRGMEGMGAPLAQVVFHARLGSQADRIARIAALAREIAPAVGAKPDLAAEAARICTADLASEMVYEFPELQGVMGGYYAEFAGHDDGVPGACAEHYAPLGPSDAVPTAPVSVAVALADKLDTLAGFWSIDEKPTGSKDPF
;
A
#
# COMPACT_ATOMS: atom_id res chain seq x y z
N VAL A 1 3.26 25.90 -10.07
CA VAL A 1 2.38 27.01 -10.44
C VAL A 1 3.09 28.31 -10.07
N ALA A 2 3.20 29.24 -11.00
CA ALA A 2 3.78 30.56 -10.76
C ALA A 2 2.65 31.57 -10.50
N ASN A 3 2.88 32.50 -9.57
CA ASN A 3 1.95 33.57 -9.23
C ASN A 3 2.44 34.95 -9.71
N VAL A 4 3.36 34.95 -10.66
CA VAL A 4 3.98 36.16 -11.23
C VAL A 4 3.72 36.18 -12.73
N GLU A 5 3.29 37.34 -13.23
CA GLU A 5 3.23 37.61 -14.67
C GLU A 5 4.63 38.01 -15.16
N THR A 6 5.13 37.28 -16.16
CA THR A 6 6.49 37.47 -16.70
C THR A 6 6.42 38.06 -18.09
N ALA A 7 7.47 38.83 -18.49
CA ALA A 7 7.54 39.48 -19.79
C ALA A 7 7.56 38.50 -20.97
N ASP A 8 7.93 37.24 -20.71
CA ASP A 8 8.00 36.15 -21.69
C ASP A 8 6.77 35.22 -21.65
N SER A 9 5.68 35.65 -21.03
CA SER A 9 4.47 34.86 -20.85
C SER A 9 4.71 33.50 -20.15
N GLY A 10 5.73 33.42 -19.31
CA GLY A 10 6.06 32.22 -18.54
C GLY A 10 6.92 31.19 -19.26
N ALA A 11 7.45 31.49 -20.43
CA ALA A 11 8.21 30.52 -21.24
C ALA A 11 9.42 29.94 -20.49
N ALA A 12 10.20 30.79 -19.82
CA ALA A 12 11.35 30.34 -19.00
C ALA A 12 10.93 29.46 -17.81
N ILE A 13 9.82 29.81 -17.14
CA ILE A 13 9.24 29.03 -16.02
C ILE A 13 8.79 27.66 -16.51
N LEU A 14 8.06 27.60 -17.63
CA LEU A 14 7.59 26.35 -18.22
C LEU A 14 8.77 25.45 -18.64
N ALA A 15 9.81 26.02 -19.25
CA ALA A 15 11.01 25.27 -19.62
C ALA A 15 11.75 24.72 -18.37
N GLY A 16 11.84 25.51 -17.30
CA GLY A 16 12.42 25.08 -16.04
C GLY A 16 11.60 23.95 -15.38
N ASN A 17 10.29 24.11 -15.28
CA ASN A 17 9.40 23.11 -14.71
C ASN A 17 9.44 21.80 -15.50
N ARG A 18 9.50 21.87 -16.84
CA ARG A 18 9.65 20.69 -17.70
C ARG A 18 10.92 19.90 -17.38
N LYS A 19 12.06 20.59 -17.22
CA LYS A 19 13.33 19.93 -16.87
C LYS A 19 13.25 19.23 -15.53
N VAL A 20 12.61 19.86 -14.52
CA VAL A 20 12.41 19.23 -13.20
C VAL A 20 11.51 18.01 -13.33
N LEU A 21 10.41 18.11 -14.06
CA LEU A 21 9.50 16.99 -14.29
C LEU A 21 10.21 15.84 -15.03
N ASP A 22 10.96 16.14 -16.09
CA ASP A 22 11.72 15.12 -16.83
C ASP A 22 12.72 14.38 -15.93
N ALA A 23 13.41 15.10 -15.03
CA ALA A 23 14.31 14.49 -14.05
C ALA A 23 13.55 13.57 -13.09
N ARG A 24 12.44 14.03 -12.49
CA ARG A 24 11.63 13.25 -11.57
C ARG A 24 11.03 11.99 -12.23
N LEU A 25 10.58 12.09 -13.48
CA LEU A 25 10.07 10.93 -14.22
C LEU A 25 11.18 9.94 -14.58
N SER A 26 12.40 10.43 -14.84
CA SER A 26 13.55 9.56 -15.06
C SER A 26 13.94 8.79 -13.80
N ASP A 27 13.91 9.44 -12.64
CA ASP A 27 14.15 8.80 -11.34
C ASP A 27 13.05 7.75 -11.05
N ALA A 28 11.79 8.10 -11.25
CA ALA A 28 10.67 7.18 -11.06
C ALA A 28 10.80 5.94 -11.97
N LYS A 29 11.21 6.12 -13.22
CA LYS A 29 11.47 5.00 -14.13
C LYS A 29 12.59 4.10 -13.62
N PHE A 30 13.65 4.66 -13.08
CA PHE A 30 14.77 3.90 -12.51
C PHE A 30 14.33 3.07 -11.31
N PHE A 31 13.57 3.65 -10.36
CA PHE A 31 13.02 2.93 -9.21
C PHE A 31 12.07 1.81 -9.64
N TRP A 32 11.19 2.09 -10.60
CA TRP A 32 10.30 1.08 -11.18
C TRP A 32 11.07 -0.11 -11.74
N GLU A 33 12.11 0.12 -12.54
CA GLU A 33 12.92 -0.94 -13.16
C GLU A 33 13.67 -1.77 -12.09
N ASN A 34 14.15 -1.14 -11.01
CA ASN A 34 14.79 -1.84 -9.88
C ASN A 34 13.80 -2.70 -9.11
N ASP A 35 12.62 -2.16 -8.81
CA ASP A 35 11.56 -2.88 -8.11
C ASP A 35 11.10 -4.09 -8.94
N LEU A 36 10.88 -3.94 -10.24
CA LEU A 36 10.54 -5.06 -11.12
C LEU A 36 11.64 -6.14 -11.17
N ARG A 37 12.91 -5.75 -11.07
CA ARG A 37 14.01 -6.71 -10.97
C ARG A 37 13.95 -7.47 -9.66
N THR A 38 13.71 -6.77 -8.55
CA THR A 38 13.54 -7.39 -7.23
C THR A 38 12.39 -8.39 -7.22
N ILE A 39 11.25 -8.04 -7.82
CA ILE A 39 10.10 -8.95 -7.92
C ILE A 39 10.41 -10.16 -8.80
N ARG A 40 11.07 -9.97 -9.94
CA ARG A 40 11.47 -11.07 -10.82
C ARG A 40 12.39 -12.07 -10.12
N ASP A 41 13.31 -11.57 -9.29
CA ASP A 41 14.33 -12.39 -8.64
C ASP A 41 13.82 -13.03 -7.35
N ARG A 42 12.87 -12.41 -6.64
CA ARG A 42 12.47 -12.78 -5.26
C ARG A 42 10.97 -12.90 -5.03
N GLY A 43 10.16 -12.50 -6.00
CA GLY A 43 8.70 -12.40 -5.85
C GLY A 43 8.27 -11.24 -4.94
N MET A 44 6.96 -11.08 -4.76
CA MET A 44 6.35 -10.08 -3.86
C MET A 44 6.71 -10.32 -2.39
N GLU A 45 6.74 -11.58 -1.96
CA GLU A 45 7.11 -11.94 -0.59
C GLU A 45 8.59 -11.58 -0.31
N GLY A 46 9.47 -11.80 -1.30
CA GLY A 46 10.87 -11.41 -1.19
C GLY A 46 11.08 -9.90 -1.19
N MET A 47 10.26 -9.13 -1.91
CA MET A 47 10.24 -7.67 -1.81
C MET A 47 9.84 -7.22 -0.41
N GLY A 48 8.80 -7.83 0.18
CA GLY A 48 8.30 -7.52 1.51
C GLY A 48 9.18 -8.03 2.67
N ALA A 49 10.19 -8.86 2.42
CA ALA A 49 11.02 -9.46 3.48
C ALA A 49 11.66 -8.45 4.45
N PRO A 50 12.12 -7.24 4.04
CA PRO A 50 12.64 -6.24 4.96
C PRO A 50 11.63 -5.75 6.01
N LEU A 51 10.33 -5.88 5.77
CA LEU A 51 9.28 -5.48 6.72
C LEU A 51 9.32 -6.26 8.04
N ALA A 52 9.99 -7.40 8.08
CA ALA A 52 10.25 -8.15 9.31
C ALA A 52 11.09 -7.36 10.33
N GLN A 53 11.90 -6.41 9.86
CA GLN A 53 12.73 -5.55 10.70
C GLN A 53 12.05 -4.20 11.02
N VAL A 54 10.92 -3.91 10.41
CA VAL A 54 10.16 -2.69 10.64
C VAL A 54 9.21 -2.91 11.81
N VAL A 55 9.39 -2.16 12.89
CA VAL A 55 8.49 -2.20 14.04
C VAL A 55 7.16 -1.55 13.67
N PHE A 56 6.06 -2.30 13.74
CA PHE A 56 4.71 -1.73 13.62
C PHE A 56 4.34 -0.96 14.88
N HIS A 57 4.46 -1.64 16.03
CA HIS A 57 4.25 -1.03 17.34
C HIS A 57 5.02 -1.85 18.39
N ALA A 58 5.62 -1.18 19.41
CA ALA A 58 6.47 -1.84 20.40
C ALA A 58 5.78 -3.01 21.14
N ARG A 59 4.46 -2.96 21.32
CA ARG A 59 3.64 -3.99 21.98
C ARG A 59 2.90 -4.93 21.03
N LEU A 60 2.82 -4.60 19.73
CA LEU A 60 2.11 -5.38 18.72
C LEU A 60 3.04 -6.08 17.73
N GLY A 61 4.36 -5.85 17.85
CA GLY A 61 5.39 -6.51 17.06
C GLY A 61 5.78 -5.77 15.77
N SER A 62 6.38 -6.50 14.85
CA SER A 62 6.84 -6.03 13.54
C SER A 62 5.71 -5.93 12.52
N GLN A 63 6.00 -5.32 11.36
CA GLN A 63 5.09 -5.38 10.20
C GLN A 63 4.86 -6.81 9.74
N ALA A 64 5.86 -7.70 9.81
CA ALA A 64 5.67 -9.11 9.46
C ALA A 64 4.71 -9.83 10.43
N ASP A 65 4.77 -9.53 11.74
CA ASP A 65 3.82 -10.07 12.70
C ASP A 65 2.39 -9.59 12.39
N ARG A 66 2.24 -8.32 12.02
CA ARG A 66 0.95 -7.75 11.59
C ARG A 66 0.44 -8.42 10.32
N ILE A 67 1.27 -8.58 9.31
CA ILE A 67 0.93 -9.25 8.05
C ILE A 67 0.44 -10.68 8.32
N ALA A 68 1.12 -11.41 9.20
CA ALA A 68 0.71 -12.78 9.56
C ALA A 68 -0.68 -12.82 10.21
N ARG A 69 -0.99 -11.88 11.11
CA ARG A 69 -2.32 -11.78 11.73
C ARG A 69 -3.39 -11.40 10.72
N ILE A 70 -3.13 -10.42 9.85
CA ILE A 70 -4.06 -9.99 8.80
C ILE A 70 -4.33 -11.14 7.83
N ALA A 71 -3.31 -11.91 7.43
CA ALA A 71 -3.49 -13.04 6.53
C ALA A 71 -4.34 -14.16 7.14
N ALA A 72 -4.15 -14.48 8.42
CA ALA A 72 -4.98 -15.43 9.14
C ALA A 72 -6.43 -14.94 9.23
N LEU A 73 -6.64 -13.67 9.57
CA LEU A 73 -7.96 -13.06 9.70
C LEU A 73 -8.68 -12.95 8.35
N ALA A 74 -7.98 -12.56 7.28
CA ALA A 74 -8.53 -12.50 5.93
C ALA A 74 -9.02 -13.87 5.45
N ARG A 75 -8.29 -14.93 5.76
CA ARG A 75 -8.69 -16.32 5.48
C ARG A 75 -10.02 -16.67 6.14
N GLU A 76 -10.20 -16.29 7.40
CA GLU A 76 -11.43 -16.55 8.17
C GLU A 76 -12.62 -15.70 7.70
N ILE A 77 -12.38 -14.44 7.30
CA ILE A 77 -13.41 -13.53 6.79
C ILE A 77 -13.87 -13.92 5.38
N ALA A 78 -12.97 -14.46 4.55
CA ALA A 78 -13.19 -14.70 3.13
C ALA A 78 -14.52 -15.41 2.80
N PRO A 79 -14.93 -16.52 3.47
CA PRO A 79 -16.21 -17.17 3.16
C PRO A 79 -17.42 -16.26 3.39
N ALA A 80 -17.38 -15.38 4.39
CA ALA A 80 -18.50 -14.50 4.73
C ALA A 80 -18.73 -13.41 3.66
N VAL A 81 -17.69 -13.09 2.87
CA VAL A 81 -17.75 -12.08 1.80
C VAL A 81 -17.72 -12.69 0.40
N GLY A 82 -17.78 -14.03 0.29
CA GLY A 82 -17.77 -14.74 -0.98
C GLY A 82 -16.39 -14.84 -1.65
N ALA A 83 -15.31 -14.64 -0.90
CA ALA A 83 -13.95 -14.83 -1.38
C ALA A 83 -13.44 -16.26 -1.12
N LYS A 84 -12.44 -16.68 -1.90
CA LYS A 84 -11.71 -17.92 -1.61
C LYS A 84 -10.70 -17.67 -0.48
N PRO A 85 -10.68 -18.48 0.59
CA PRO A 85 -9.80 -18.26 1.76
C PRO A 85 -8.32 -18.19 1.42
N ASP A 86 -7.85 -19.04 0.49
CA ASP A 86 -6.43 -19.06 0.08
C ASP A 86 -6.03 -17.79 -0.65
N LEU A 87 -6.88 -17.26 -1.53
CA LEU A 87 -6.63 -16.01 -2.25
C LEU A 87 -6.62 -14.80 -1.30
N ALA A 88 -7.56 -14.75 -0.35
CA ALA A 88 -7.58 -13.67 0.63
C ALA A 88 -6.33 -13.69 1.53
N ALA A 89 -5.89 -14.88 1.96
CA ALA A 89 -4.66 -15.01 2.73
C ALA A 89 -3.41 -14.69 1.90
N GLU A 90 -3.38 -15.04 0.61
CA GLU A 90 -2.31 -14.70 -0.33
C GLU A 90 -2.22 -13.19 -0.50
N ALA A 91 -3.32 -12.54 -0.86
CA ALA A 91 -3.38 -11.09 -1.02
C ALA A 91 -2.93 -10.36 0.26
N ALA A 92 -3.39 -10.81 1.43
CA ALA A 92 -3.02 -10.21 2.71
C ALA A 92 -1.51 -10.34 3.03
N ARG A 93 -0.84 -11.41 2.58
CA ARG A 93 0.61 -11.57 2.78
C ARG A 93 1.44 -10.59 1.97
N ILE A 94 0.94 -10.15 0.82
CA ILE A 94 1.73 -9.33 -0.11
C ILE A 94 1.22 -7.89 -0.26
N CYS A 95 0.02 -7.56 0.21
CA CYS A 95 -0.63 -6.26 -0.05
C CYS A 95 0.17 -5.05 0.47
N THR A 96 1.08 -5.24 1.43
CA THR A 96 1.95 -4.18 1.95
C THR A 96 3.42 -4.34 1.51
N ALA A 97 3.73 -5.28 0.61
CA ALA A 97 5.10 -5.52 0.18
C ALA A 97 5.72 -4.30 -0.53
N ASP A 98 4.90 -3.49 -1.19
CA ASP A 98 5.29 -2.25 -1.86
C ASP A 98 5.86 -1.19 -0.91
N LEU A 99 5.56 -1.25 0.40
CA LEU A 99 6.20 -0.37 1.40
C LEU A 99 7.72 -0.56 1.48
N ALA A 100 8.24 -1.68 0.99
CA ALA A 100 9.68 -1.94 0.91
C ALA A 100 10.28 -1.62 -0.47
N SER A 101 9.49 -1.09 -1.40
CA SER A 101 9.94 -0.72 -2.74
C SER A 101 10.63 0.65 -2.77
N GLU A 102 11.52 0.85 -3.75
CA GLU A 102 12.17 2.14 -3.98
C GLU A 102 11.15 3.19 -4.44
N MET A 103 10.16 2.79 -5.25
CA MET A 103 9.11 3.67 -5.73
C MET A 103 8.27 4.25 -4.60
N VAL A 104 7.78 3.41 -3.68
CA VAL A 104 6.95 3.88 -2.55
C VAL A 104 7.79 4.62 -1.51
N TYR A 105 9.06 4.29 -1.35
CA TYR A 105 9.98 5.07 -0.50
C TYR A 105 10.11 6.51 -0.98
N GLU A 106 10.23 6.74 -2.30
CA GLU A 106 10.34 8.08 -2.89
C GLU A 106 8.98 8.77 -3.07
N PHE A 107 7.92 7.99 -3.34
CA PHE A 107 6.56 8.47 -3.57
C PHE A 107 5.57 7.75 -2.65
N PRO A 108 5.52 8.10 -1.34
CA PRO A 108 4.67 7.39 -0.36
C PRO A 108 3.19 7.38 -0.69
N GLU A 109 2.70 8.37 -1.44
CA GLU A 109 1.32 8.46 -1.90
C GLU A 109 0.93 7.36 -2.89
N LEU A 110 1.90 6.64 -3.46
CA LEU A 110 1.65 5.52 -4.38
C LEU A 110 1.52 4.17 -3.67
N GLN A 111 1.60 4.13 -2.34
CA GLN A 111 1.39 2.90 -1.58
C GLN A 111 0.02 2.28 -1.93
N GLY A 112 -0.02 0.98 -2.03
CA GLY A 112 -1.18 0.22 -2.48
C GLY A 112 -1.33 0.21 -4.00
N VAL A 113 -1.31 1.37 -4.66
CA VAL A 113 -1.37 1.45 -6.13
C VAL A 113 -0.21 0.67 -6.75
N MET A 114 1.00 0.91 -6.26
CA MET A 114 2.19 0.17 -6.72
C MET A 114 2.12 -1.30 -6.35
N GLY A 115 1.58 -1.63 -5.17
CA GLY A 115 1.31 -3.01 -4.77
C GLY A 115 0.46 -3.78 -5.77
N GLY A 116 -0.59 -3.15 -6.32
CA GLY A 116 -1.41 -3.72 -7.39
C GLY A 116 -0.61 -4.02 -8.66
N TYR A 117 0.13 -3.03 -9.18
CA TYR A 117 0.97 -3.21 -10.36
C TYR A 117 2.06 -4.27 -10.18
N TYR A 118 2.68 -4.31 -9.01
CA TYR A 118 3.70 -5.31 -8.69
C TYR A 118 3.13 -6.72 -8.60
N ALA A 119 1.94 -6.87 -8.01
CA ALA A 119 1.25 -8.14 -7.94
C ALA A 119 0.87 -8.66 -9.34
N GLU A 120 0.36 -7.80 -10.23
CA GLU A 120 0.11 -8.14 -11.64
C GLU A 120 1.40 -8.58 -12.34
N PHE A 121 2.49 -7.83 -12.19
CA PHE A 121 3.77 -8.17 -12.78
C PHE A 121 4.33 -9.50 -12.24
N ALA A 122 4.11 -9.81 -10.98
CA ALA A 122 4.49 -11.08 -10.36
C ALA A 122 3.65 -12.28 -10.84
N GLY A 123 2.57 -12.04 -11.58
CA GLY A 123 1.67 -13.06 -12.11
C GLY A 123 0.56 -13.49 -11.15
N HIS A 124 0.27 -12.70 -10.12
CA HIS A 124 -0.92 -12.89 -9.30
C HIS A 124 -2.18 -12.48 -10.07
N ASP A 125 -3.28 -13.18 -9.84
CA ASP A 125 -4.58 -12.93 -10.48
C ASP A 125 -5.76 -13.07 -9.50
N ASP A 126 -6.96 -13.36 -10.00
CA ASP A 126 -8.16 -13.66 -9.20
C ASP A 126 -8.48 -12.61 -8.10
N GLY A 127 -8.17 -11.34 -8.35
CA GLY A 127 -8.47 -10.23 -7.46
C GLY A 127 -7.36 -9.91 -6.43
N VAL A 128 -6.25 -10.65 -6.43
CA VAL A 128 -5.09 -10.36 -5.55
C VAL A 128 -4.50 -8.97 -5.83
N PRO A 129 -4.21 -8.56 -7.09
CA PRO A 129 -3.72 -7.21 -7.39
C PRO A 129 -4.69 -6.11 -6.95
N GLY A 130 -5.99 -6.31 -7.18
CA GLY A 130 -7.03 -5.38 -6.72
C GLY A 130 -7.02 -5.22 -5.20
N ALA A 131 -6.88 -6.32 -4.47
CA ALA A 131 -6.79 -6.26 -3.01
C ALA A 131 -5.53 -5.53 -2.53
N CYS A 132 -4.38 -5.67 -3.20
CA CYS A 132 -3.18 -4.89 -2.90
C CYS A 132 -3.43 -3.37 -3.08
N ALA A 133 -4.16 -2.98 -4.11
CA ALA A 133 -4.47 -1.58 -4.36
C ALA A 133 -5.52 -1.00 -3.39
N GLU A 134 -6.50 -1.81 -2.97
CA GLU A 134 -7.73 -1.34 -2.31
C GLU A 134 -7.76 -1.56 -0.79
N HIS A 135 -6.83 -2.34 -0.20
CA HIS A 135 -6.90 -2.70 1.23
C HIS A 135 -6.86 -1.51 2.18
N TYR A 136 -6.28 -0.39 1.77
CA TYR A 136 -6.31 0.86 2.54
C TYR A 136 -7.68 1.54 2.54
N ALA A 137 -8.49 1.32 1.51
CA ALA A 137 -9.79 1.97 1.39
C ALA A 137 -10.83 1.45 2.40
N PRO A 138 -11.76 2.30 2.88
CA PRO A 138 -11.78 3.75 2.68
C PRO A 138 -10.75 4.45 3.58
N LEU A 139 -10.15 5.55 3.10
CA LEU A 139 -9.28 6.43 3.89
C LEU A 139 -10.07 7.51 4.62
N GLY A 140 -11.27 7.81 4.14
CA GLY A 140 -12.15 8.80 4.73
C GLY A 140 -13.63 8.46 4.52
N PRO A 141 -14.54 9.18 5.20
CA PRO A 141 -15.97 8.85 5.22
C PRO A 141 -16.67 9.04 3.88
N SER A 142 -16.07 9.76 2.94
CA SER A 142 -16.59 9.98 1.58
C SER A 142 -16.03 9.01 0.54
N ASP A 143 -15.07 8.18 0.91
CA ASP A 143 -14.40 7.30 -0.03
C ASP A 143 -15.26 6.06 -0.33
N ALA A 144 -15.12 5.56 -1.55
CA ALA A 144 -15.72 4.29 -1.93
C ALA A 144 -15.08 3.14 -1.14
N VAL A 145 -15.90 2.21 -0.71
CA VAL A 145 -15.41 0.96 -0.08
C VAL A 145 -15.10 -0.07 -1.16
N PRO A 146 -14.13 -0.98 -0.92
CA PRO A 146 -13.90 -2.12 -1.81
C PRO A 146 -15.17 -2.95 -2.00
N THR A 147 -15.38 -3.45 -3.21
CA THR A 147 -16.55 -4.29 -3.53
C THR A 147 -16.16 -5.68 -4.01
N ALA A 148 -14.93 -5.87 -4.51
CA ALA A 148 -14.43 -7.18 -4.90
C ALA A 148 -14.21 -8.05 -3.65
N PRO A 149 -14.66 -9.32 -3.65
CA PRO A 149 -14.64 -10.17 -2.46
C PRO A 149 -13.28 -10.28 -1.78
N VAL A 150 -12.19 -10.44 -2.55
CA VAL A 150 -10.82 -10.54 -2.00
C VAL A 150 -10.39 -9.21 -1.36
N SER A 151 -10.64 -8.09 -2.04
CA SER A 151 -10.36 -6.74 -1.51
C SER A 151 -11.13 -6.47 -0.22
N VAL A 152 -12.42 -6.85 -0.17
CA VAL A 152 -13.25 -6.71 1.04
C VAL A 152 -12.67 -7.52 2.20
N ALA A 153 -12.30 -8.79 1.97
CA ALA A 153 -11.74 -9.64 3.01
C ALA A 153 -10.44 -9.05 3.59
N VAL A 154 -9.53 -8.59 2.74
CA VAL A 154 -8.24 -8.03 3.17
C VAL A 154 -8.43 -6.67 3.86
N ALA A 155 -9.26 -5.78 3.31
CA ALA A 155 -9.53 -4.48 3.91
C ALA A 155 -10.19 -4.58 5.29
N LEU A 156 -11.12 -5.53 5.47
CA LEU A 156 -11.72 -5.80 6.78
C LEU A 156 -10.70 -6.37 7.75
N ALA A 157 -9.89 -7.34 7.32
CA ALA A 157 -8.86 -7.95 8.15
C ALA A 157 -7.84 -6.93 8.65
N ASP A 158 -7.39 -6.04 7.78
CA ASP A 158 -6.43 -4.97 8.11
C ASP A 158 -7.00 -4.01 9.17
N LYS A 159 -8.24 -3.56 8.98
CA LYS A 159 -8.90 -2.65 9.91
C LYS A 159 -9.23 -3.31 11.25
N LEU A 160 -9.68 -4.57 11.23
CA LEU A 160 -10.00 -5.31 12.44
C LEU A 160 -8.73 -5.65 13.25
N ASP A 161 -7.62 -6.04 12.61
CA ASP A 161 -6.33 -6.23 13.31
C ASP A 161 -5.88 -4.94 13.97
N THR A 162 -5.98 -3.81 13.27
CA THR A 162 -5.61 -2.50 13.81
C THR A 162 -6.47 -2.14 15.02
N LEU A 163 -7.80 -2.20 14.89
CA LEU A 163 -8.71 -1.87 15.97
C LEU A 163 -8.50 -2.79 17.19
N ALA A 164 -8.55 -4.10 16.98
CA ALA A 164 -8.38 -5.08 18.06
C ALA A 164 -7.00 -4.96 18.71
N GLY A 165 -5.96 -4.77 17.93
CA GLY A 165 -4.61 -4.58 18.42
C GLY A 165 -4.48 -3.38 19.36
N PHE A 166 -4.87 -2.19 18.91
CA PHE A 166 -4.76 -0.97 19.71
C PHE A 166 -5.67 -1.01 20.95
N TRP A 167 -6.90 -1.57 20.84
CA TRP A 167 -7.76 -1.75 22.01
C TRP A 167 -7.18 -2.73 23.03
N SER A 168 -6.54 -3.81 22.58
CA SER A 168 -5.93 -4.81 23.46
C SER A 168 -4.79 -4.26 24.32
N ILE A 169 -4.12 -3.23 23.83
CA ILE A 169 -3.02 -2.56 24.54
C ILE A 169 -3.46 -1.26 25.25
N ASP A 170 -4.77 -1.00 25.27
CA ASP A 170 -5.41 0.19 25.86
C ASP A 170 -4.96 1.53 25.24
N GLU A 171 -4.53 1.50 23.99
CA GLU A 171 -4.24 2.70 23.20
C GLU A 171 -5.45 3.05 22.33
N LYS A 172 -6.34 3.85 22.88
CA LYS A 172 -7.59 4.26 22.22
C LYS A 172 -7.47 5.68 21.70
N PRO A 173 -8.14 6.01 20.58
CA PRO A 173 -8.18 7.38 20.10
C PRO A 173 -8.81 8.31 21.15
N THR A 174 -8.22 9.49 21.29
CA THR A 174 -8.75 10.56 22.15
C THR A 174 -9.02 11.77 21.28
N GLY A 175 -10.17 12.43 21.48
CA GLY A 175 -10.60 13.55 20.62
C GLY A 175 -9.62 14.74 20.53
N SER A 176 -8.62 14.81 21.42
CA SER A 176 -7.57 15.84 21.38
C SER A 176 -6.26 15.38 20.74
N LYS A 177 -6.02 14.08 20.65
CA LYS A 177 -4.78 13.51 20.12
C LYS A 177 -4.96 12.84 18.78
N ASP A 178 -6.18 12.42 18.48
CA ASP A 178 -6.55 11.69 17.29
C ASP A 178 -7.93 12.19 16.84
N PRO A 179 -7.99 13.38 16.22
CA PRO A 179 -9.25 14.04 15.90
C PRO A 179 -10.01 13.44 14.71
N PHE A 180 -9.42 12.49 13.94
CA PHE A 180 -10.02 11.91 12.73
C PHE A 180 -9.81 10.40 12.65
#